data_f35fdd7bf92dc733d3afda525c86a84c
#
_entry.id   f35fdd7bf92dc733d3afda525c86a84c
#
_cell.length_a   1.000
_cell.length_b   1.000
_cell.length_c   1.000
_cell.angle_alpha   90.00
_cell.angle_beta   90.00
_cell.angle_gamma   90.00
#
_symmetry.space_group_name_H-M   'P 1'
#
loop_
_entity.id
_entity.type
_entity.pdbx_description
1 polymer ?
#
loop_
_entity_poly.entity_id
_entity_poly.type
_entity_poly.pdbx_seq_one_letter_code
_entity_poly.pdbx_strand_id
1 'polypeptide(L)'
;TLFQRFFPAERFRAFPWYGGAYTHDRPDQHVSANNANSYQLFTAAGLDFVHLNLECNAPDDVLAWASGILTKYAARRALVSTHMDLGPLNKPTADDGFFKDPKGRMTWVKVHGKRGNSPAQMWAKLYSRHANLAFVFSGDQSRTTAMRIAAQGSMGNFVHSLLSDYTSSGPLRLYRFIPAENKVRVITFDTTKRQLVETMSYVADPAEHQFTVDYVMSK
;
A
#
# COMPACT_ATOMS: atom_id res chain seq x y z
N THR A 1 8.70 13.80 12.86
CA THR A 1 8.32 12.54 13.53
C THR A 1 9.55 11.73 13.93
N LEU A 2 9.39 10.76 14.85
CA LEU A 2 10.48 9.83 15.20
C LEU A 2 10.92 9.01 13.97
N PHE A 3 9.99 8.62 13.11
CA PHE A 3 10.31 7.94 11.85
C PHE A 3 11.30 8.77 11.01
N GLN A 4 11.01 10.03 10.76
CA GLN A 4 11.87 10.91 9.96
C GLN A 4 13.22 11.17 10.61
N ARG A 5 13.31 11.12 11.94
CA ARG A 5 14.55 11.25 12.69
C ARG A 5 15.45 10.02 12.53
N PHE A 6 14.87 8.80 12.60
CA PHE A 6 15.65 7.56 12.55
C PHE A 6 15.82 7.01 11.12
N PHE A 7 14.89 7.36 10.22
CA PHE A 7 14.90 6.91 8.83
C PHE A 7 14.80 8.09 7.85
N PRO A 8 15.68 9.11 7.96
CA PRO A 8 15.66 10.25 7.04
C PRO A 8 16.05 9.82 5.63
N ALA A 9 15.61 10.55 4.61
CA ALA A 9 15.97 10.31 3.21
C ALA A 9 17.49 10.26 2.99
N GLU A 10 18.24 11.06 3.72
CA GLU A 10 19.70 11.11 3.67
C GLU A 10 20.35 9.74 3.94
N ARG A 11 19.79 8.98 4.89
CA ARG A 11 20.29 7.64 5.25
C ARG A 11 20.24 6.66 4.06
N PHE A 12 19.33 6.86 3.14
CA PHE A 12 19.08 5.92 2.02
C PHE A 12 19.63 6.42 0.68
N ARG A 13 19.98 7.70 0.58
CA ARG A 13 20.35 8.35 -0.67
C ARG A 13 21.48 7.67 -1.45
N ALA A 14 22.41 7.05 -0.74
CA ALA A 14 23.55 6.36 -1.34
C ALA A 14 23.21 4.96 -1.89
N PHE A 15 22.05 4.40 -1.57
CA PHE A 15 21.68 3.07 -2.06
C PHE A 15 21.15 3.15 -3.49
N PRO A 16 21.62 2.27 -4.41
CA PRO A 16 21.23 2.33 -5.82
C PRO A 16 19.75 2.02 -6.08
N TRP A 17 19.09 1.36 -5.13
CA TRP A 17 17.66 1.07 -5.17
C TRP A 17 16.78 2.22 -4.67
N TYR A 18 17.34 3.22 -4.01
CA TYR A 18 16.57 4.34 -3.48
C TYR A 18 16.37 5.39 -4.55
N GLY A 19 15.15 5.50 -5.07
CA GLY A 19 14.81 6.44 -6.13
C GLY A 19 14.65 7.88 -5.66
N GLY A 20 14.25 8.07 -4.40
CA GLY A 20 14.08 9.39 -3.81
C GLY A 20 12.85 9.51 -2.90
N ALA A 21 12.65 10.71 -2.37
CA ALA A 21 11.54 11.05 -1.49
C ALA A 21 10.83 12.32 -1.96
N TYR A 22 9.61 12.51 -1.47
CA TYR A 22 8.90 13.77 -1.60
C TYR A 22 9.65 14.86 -0.80
N THR A 23 9.89 16.00 -1.45
CA THR A 23 10.78 17.05 -0.91
C THR A 23 10.11 18.42 -0.79
N HIS A 24 8.80 18.50 -0.87
CA HIS A 24 8.14 19.81 -0.92
C HIS A 24 8.19 20.52 0.43
N ASP A 25 8.69 21.77 0.40
CA ASP A 25 8.93 22.63 1.56
C ASP A 25 7.73 23.58 1.81
N ARG A 26 6.57 23.03 2.12
CA ARG A 26 5.52 23.87 2.68
C ARG A 26 5.54 23.77 4.22
N PRO A 27 5.40 24.88 4.95
CA PRO A 27 5.43 24.87 6.42
C PRO A 27 4.42 23.92 7.08
N ASP A 28 3.28 23.70 6.43
CA ASP A 28 2.22 22.80 6.86
C ASP A 28 2.44 21.34 6.44
N GLN A 29 3.45 21.06 5.62
CA GLN A 29 3.69 19.74 5.00
C GLN A 29 5.02 19.10 5.38
N HIS A 30 5.72 19.63 6.36
CA HIS A 30 6.98 19.07 6.86
C HIS A 30 6.84 17.59 7.32
N VAL A 31 5.63 17.15 7.62
CA VAL A 31 5.34 15.76 7.97
C VAL A 31 5.34 14.81 6.77
N SER A 32 5.10 15.31 5.55
CA SER A 32 5.08 14.51 4.32
C SER A 32 6.46 14.36 3.67
N ALA A 33 7.39 15.25 3.99
CA ALA A 33 8.76 15.23 3.46
C ALA A 33 9.69 14.26 4.21
N ASN A 34 10.96 14.29 3.85
CA ASN A 34 12.05 13.60 4.53
C ASN A 34 11.77 12.10 4.76
N ASN A 35 11.47 11.38 3.67
CA ASN A 35 11.22 9.93 3.61
C ASN A 35 9.87 9.46 4.17
N ALA A 36 8.96 10.34 4.58
CA ALA A 36 7.58 9.96 4.89
C ALA A 36 6.86 9.42 3.64
N ASN A 37 7.22 9.97 2.48
CA ASN A 37 6.83 9.47 1.17
C ASN A 37 8.09 9.25 0.34
N SER A 38 8.27 8.05 -0.20
CA SER A 38 9.48 7.68 -0.95
C SER A 38 9.19 6.63 -2.02
N TYR A 39 10.13 6.42 -2.94
CA TYR A 39 10.04 5.31 -3.88
C TYR A 39 11.37 4.59 -4.04
N GLN A 40 11.28 3.32 -4.36
CA GLN A 40 12.41 2.43 -4.61
C GLN A 40 12.32 1.86 -6.02
N LEU A 41 13.49 1.61 -6.61
CA LEU A 41 13.64 0.99 -7.92
C LEU A 41 14.45 -0.28 -7.75
N PHE A 42 13.94 -1.39 -8.23
CA PHE A 42 14.67 -2.65 -8.19
C PHE A 42 14.29 -3.56 -9.36
N THR A 43 15.15 -4.52 -9.63
CA THR A 43 14.91 -5.57 -10.62
C THR A 43 14.99 -6.92 -9.92
N ALA A 44 14.00 -7.76 -10.15
CA ALA A 44 13.96 -9.12 -9.62
C ALA A 44 13.41 -10.08 -10.67
N ALA A 45 14.06 -11.22 -10.86
CA ALA A 45 13.69 -12.24 -11.85
C ALA A 45 13.48 -11.66 -13.27
N GLY A 46 14.29 -10.67 -13.66
CA GLY A 46 14.20 -10.01 -14.97
C GLY A 46 13.05 -9.01 -15.11
N LEU A 47 12.30 -8.74 -14.03
CA LEU A 47 11.22 -7.77 -13.99
C LEU A 47 11.66 -6.50 -13.26
N ASP A 48 11.39 -5.36 -13.86
CA ASP A 48 11.67 -4.05 -13.27
C ASP A 48 10.48 -3.53 -12.48
N PHE A 49 10.74 -3.06 -11.26
CA PHE A 49 9.73 -2.55 -10.34
C PHE A 49 10.01 -1.10 -9.93
N VAL A 50 8.93 -0.38 -9.67
CA VAL A 50 8.89 0.84 -8.88
C VAL A 50 7.96 0.63 -7.69
N HIS A 51 8.44 0.83 -6.48
CA HIS A 51 7.65 0.69 -5.27
C HIS A 51 7.55 2.05 -4.57
N LEU A 52 6.33 2.56 -4.42
CA LEU A 52 6.06 3.79 -3.68
C LEU A 52 5.61 3.43 -2.26
N ASN A 53 6.18 4.13 -1.28
CA ASN A 53 5.68 4.16 0.09
C ASN A 53 5.02 5.51 0.31
N LEU A 54 3.73 5.49 0.61
CA LEU A 54 2.93 6.69 0.82
C LEU A 54 2.47 6.77 2.27
N GLU A 55 2.50 7.97 2.82
CA GLU A 55 1.89 8.23 4.12
C GLU A 55 0.40 7.89 4.13
N CYS A 56 -0.15 7.69 5.32
CA CYS A 56 -1.57 7.46 5.49
C CYS A 56 -2.38 8.64 4.95
N ASN A 57 -3.38 8.35 4.11
CA ASN A 57 -4.26 9.38 3.55
C ASN A 57 -3.48 10.54 2.88
N ALA A 58 -2.55 10.21 2.02
CA ALA A 58 -1.65 11.16 1.37
C ALA A 58 -2.39 12.37 0.78
N PRO A 59 -1.92 13.62 0.99
CA PRO A 59 -2.56 14.83 0.46
C PRO A 59 -2.32 14.98 -1.04
N ASP A 60 -3.06 15.89 -1.68
CA ASP A 60 -3.10 16.05 -3.14
C ASP A 60 -1.74 16.30 -3.79
N ASP A 61 -0.89 17.05 -3.17
CA ASP A 61 0.46 17.35 -3.67
C ASP A 61 1.37 16.11 -3.60
N VAL A 62 1.24 15.28 -2.58
CA VAL A 62 1.91 13.98 -2.51
C VAL A 62 1.36 13.03 -3.57
N LEU A 63 0.04 13.01 -3.81
CA LEU A 63 -0.55 12.20 -4.88
C LEU A 63 -0.11 12.68 -6.27
N ALA A 64 0.00 14.00 -6.48
CA ALA A 64 0.53 14.54 -7.72
C ALA A 64 2.00 14.14 -7.96
N TRP A 65 2.83 14.21 -6.92
CA TRP A 65 4.20 13.71 -6.97
C TRP A 65 4.26 12.22 -7.26
N ALA A 66 3.46 11.40 -6.57
CA ALA A 66 3.38 9.96 -6.79
C ALA A 66 2.95 9.62 -8.23
N SER A 67 1.96 10.34 -8.76
CA SER A 67 1.53 10.23 -10.15
C SER A 67 2.66 10.55 -11.13
N GLY A 68 3.45 11.58 -10.87
CA GLY A 68 4.64 11.92 -11.65
C GLY A 68 5.69 10.79 -11.65
N ILE A 69 5.90 10.13 -10.50
CA ILE A 69 6.80 8.97 -10.40
C ILE A 69 6.27 7.79 -11.20
N LEU A 70 4.99 7.45 -11.07
CA LEU A 70 4.38 6.34 -11.82
C LEU A 70 4.43 6.58 -13.32
N THR A 71 4.23 7.80 -13.77
CA THR A 71 4.36 8.21 -15.18
C THR A 71 5.81 8.12 -15.66
N LYS A 72 6.76 8.67 -14.88
CA LYS A 72 8.20 8.61 -15.21
C LYS A 72 8.68 7.17 -15.39
N TYR A 73 8.18 6.26 -14.61
CA TYR A 73 8.55 4.85 -14.62
C TYR A 73 7.44 3.95 -15.17
N ALA A 74 6.69 4.42 -16.17
CA ALA A 74 5.56 3.69 -16.75
C ALA A 74 5.92 2.31 -17.31
N ALA A 75 7.18 2.11 -17.73
CA ALA A 75 7.69 0.81 -18.17
C ALA A 75 7.99 -0.18 -17.03
N ARG A 76 7.99 0.29 -15.77
CA ARG A 76 8.19 -0.54 -14.58
C ARG A 76 6.86 -0.96 -13.98
N ARG A 77 6.82 -2.13 -13.38
CA ARG A 77 5.69 -2.64 -12.61
C ARG A 77 5.60 -1.88 -11.30
N ALA A 78 4.46 -1.26 -11.03
CA ALA A 78 4.31 -0.41 -9.87
C ALA A 78 3.61 -1.14 -8.71
N LEU A 79 4.16 -0.92 -7.52
CA LEU A 79 3.64 -1.36 -6.24
C LEU A 79 3.47 -0.13 -5.35
N VAL A 80 2.46 -0.10 -4.50
CA VAL A 80 2.26 0.93 -3.49
C VAL A 80 2.11 0.29 -2.13
N SER A 81 2.78 0.83 -1.12
CA SER A 81 2.51 0.56 0.28
C SER A 81 1.99 1.81 0.95
N THR A 82 0.93 1.68 1.72
CA THR A 82 0.37 2.75 2.54
C THR A 82 -0.14 2.17 3.85
N HIS A 83 -0.40 3.03 4.84
CA HIS A 83 -0.88 2.54 6.13
C HIS A 83 -2.32 2.03 6.05
N MET A 84 -3.21 2.74 5.35
CA MET A 84 -4.63 2.40 5.29
C MET A 84 -5.17 2.58 3.86
N ASP A 85 -5.85 1.53 3.33
CA ASP A 85 -6.55 1.57 2.03
C ASP A 85 -7.90 0.87 2.09
N LEU A 86 -7.96 -0.35 2.60
CA LEU A 86 -9.19 -1.12 2.77
C LEU A 86 -9.63 -1.11 4.23
N GLY A 87 -10.91 -1.32 4.46
CA GLY A 87 -11.44 -1.58 5.79
C GLY A 87 -12.63 -0.72 6.16
N PRO A 88 -13.22 -0.93 7.36
CA PRO A 88 -13.00 -2.02 8.32
C PRO A 88 -13.60 -3.36 7.94
N LEU A 89 -14.63 -3.47 7.19
CA LEU A 89 -15.21 -4.70 6.62
C LEU A 89 -15.68 -4.46 5.20
N ASN A 90 -16.13 -3.25 4.97
CA ASN A 90 -16.52 -2.78 3.68
C ASN A 90 -15.72 -1.52 3.38
N LYS A 91 -15.38 -1.34 2.12
CA LYS A 91 -14.79 -0.10 1.65
C LYS A 91 -15.75 1.04 2.01
N PRO A 92 -15.30 2.12 2.68
CA PRO A 92 -16.14 3.28 2.90
C PRO A 92 -16.66 3.79 1.56
N THR A 93 -17.97 3.96 1.45
CA THR A 93 -18.60 4.42 0.21
C THR A 93 -18.59 5.94 0.09
N ALA A 94 -18.35 6.63 1.19
CA ALA A 94 -18.27 8.09 1.25
C ALA A 94 -17.07 8.55 2.06
N ASP A 95 -16.43 9.62 1.62
CA ASP A 95 -15.23 10.20 2.27
C ASP A 95 -15.49 10.56 3.73
N ASP A 96 -16.64 11.14 4.02
CA ASP A 96 -17.05 11.47 5.38
C ASP A 96 -17.19 10.25 6.30
N GLY A 97 -17.64 9.12 5.77
CA GLY A 97 -17.75 7.86 6.51
C GLY A 97 -16.37 7.34 6.90
N PHE A 98 -15.39 7.43 6.01
CA PHE A 98 -14.02 7.00 6.27
C PHE A 98 -13.38 7.78 7.42
N PHE A 99 -13.50 9.10 7.43
CA PHE A 99 -12.92 9.96 8.47
C PHE A 99 -13.67 9.90 9.80
N LYS A 100 -14.92 9.48 9.82
CA LYS A 100 -15.77 9.41 10.99
C LYS A 100 -15.96 8.00 11.53
N ASP A 101 -15.50 6.97 10.82
CA ASP A 101 -15.71 5.59 11.22
C ASP A 101 -14.95 5.25 12.52
N PRO A 102 -15.67 5.02 13.64
CA PRO A 102 -15.01 4.69 14.91
C PRO A 102 -14.38 3.30 14.91
N LYS A 103 -14.74 2.43 13.96
CA LYS A 103 -14.18 1.07 13.83
C LYS A 103 -12.80 1.10 13.22
N GLY A 104 -12.48 2.09 12.43
CA GLY A 104 -11.17 2.29 11.84
C GLY A 104 -10.05 2.58 12.84
N ARG A 105 -10.35 2.64 14.12
CA ARG A 105 -9.42 2.85 15.24
C ARG A 105 -8.47 4.03 15.10
N MET A 106 -8.28 4.54 13.90
CA MET A 106 -7.51 5.74 13.69
C MET A 106 -8.48 6.92 13.74
N THR A 107 -8.40 7.67 14.82
CA THR A 107 -9.06 8.97 14.91
C THR A 107 -8.25 9.96 14.05
N TRP A 108 -8.21 9.70 12.73
CA TRP A 108 -7.45 10.51 11.78
C TRP A 108 -7.75 12.00 11.96
N VAL A 109 -9.04 12.34 12.05
CA VAL A 109 -9.48 13.72 12.24
C VAL A 109 -8.97 14.30 13.56
N LYS A 110 -8.81 13.48 14.61
CA LYS A 110 -8.28 13.92 15.90
C LYS A 110 -6.78 14.20 15.85
N VAL A 111 -6.03 13.44 15.06
CA VAL A 111 -4.56 13.53 14.97
C VAL A 111 -4.12 14.47 13.86
N HIS A 112 -4.78 14.45 12.72
CA HIS A 112 -4.35 15.13 11.48
C HIS A 112 -5.38 16.11 10.92
N GLY A 113 -6.53 16.29 11.56
CA GLY A 113 -7.63 17.10 11.03
C GLY A 113 -8.22 16.46 9.79
N LYS A 114 -8.72 17.30 8.86
CA LYS A 114 -9.26 16.84 7.57
C LYS A 114 -8.19 16.82 6.45
N ARG A 115 -6.92 16.75 6.81
CA ARG A 115 -5.83 16.69 5.85
C ARG A 115 -5.81 15.33 5.15
N GLY A 116 -5.53 15.35 3.84
CA GLY A 116 -5.31 14.14 3.05
C GLY A 116 -6.57 13.61 2.38
N ASN A 117 -6.40 12.47 1.74
CA ASN A 117 -7.41 11.85 0.90
C ASN A 117 -7.94 10.56 1.52
N SER A 118 -9.25 10.32 1.38
CA SER A 118 -9.84 9.02 1.69
C SER A 118 -9.35 7.96 0.71
N PRO A 119 -9.49 6.66 0.99
CA PRO A 119 -9.19 5.60 0.04
C PRO A 119 -9.93 5.75 -1.29
N ALA A 120 -11.19 6.20 -1.28
CA ALA A 120 -11.95 6.46 -2.49
C ALA A 120 -11.34 7.60 -3.32
N GLN A 121 -10.87 8.66 -2.66
CA GLN A 121 -10.16 9.76 -3.33
C GLN A 121 -8.78 9.33 -3.82
N MET A 122 -8.02 8.54 -3.06
CA MET A 122 -6.74 7.98 -3.50
C MET A 122 -6.93 7.07 -4.72
N TRP A 123 -7.99 6.26 -4.75
CA TRP A 123 -8.37 5.47 -5.92
C TRP A 123 -8.62 6.38 -7.12
N ALA A 124 -9.51 7.35 -6.99
CA ALA A 124 -9.90 8.24 -8.09
C ALA A 124 -8.77 9.13 -8.60
N LYS A 125 -7.88 9.60 -7.70
CA LYS A 125 -6.83 10.55 -8.02
C LYS A 125 -5.51 9.90 -8.45
N LEU A 126 -5.23 8.66 -8.00
CA LEU A 126 -3.95 7.99 -8.24
C LEU A 126 -4.13 6.56 -8.75
N TYR A 127 -4.71 5.66 -7.94
CA TYR A 127 -4.57 4.22 -8.20
C TYR A 127 -5.22 3.76 -9.50
N SER A 128 -6.40 4.30 -9.84
CA SER A 128 -7.10 3.93 -11.07
C SER A 128 -6.47 4.47 -12.35
N ARG A 129 -5.53 5.42 -12.27
CA ARG A 129 -5.06 6.21 -13.41
C ARG A 129 -3.78 5.70 -14.07
N HIS A 130 -3.11 4.72 -13.48
CA HIS A 130 -1.81 4.26 -13.93
C HIS A 130 -1.85 2.80 -14.37
N ALA A 131 -1.62 2.54 -15.66
CA ALA A 131 -1.65 1.20 -16.24
C ALA A 131 -0.60 0.25 -15.65
N ASN A 132 0.51 0.79 -15.15
CA ASN A 132 1.58 0.02 -14.55
C ASN A 132 1.36 -0.32 -13.08
N LEU A 133 0.37 0.28 -12.39
CA LEU A 133 0.06 -0.05 -11.00
C LEU A 133 -0.70 -1.37 -10.93
N ALA A 134 -0.16 -2.30 -10.14
CA ALA A 134 -0.73 -3.64 -9.97
C ALA A 134 -1.19 -3.94 -8.55
N PHE A 135 -0.47 -3.45 -7.53
CA PHE A 135 -0.74 -3.79 -6.14
C PHE A 135 -0.68 -2.58 -5.22
N VAL A 136 -1.63 -2.52 -4.28
CA VAL A 136 -1.65 -1.62 -3.14
C VAL A 136 -1.69 -2.47 -1.87
N PHE A 137 -0.68 -2.33 -1.03
CA PHE A 137 -0.55 -3.03 0.25
C PHE A 137 -0.89 -2.09 1.40
N SER A 138 -1.70 -2.55 2.34
CA SER A 138 -2.13 -1.75 3.49
C SER A 138 -2.29 -2.55 4.78
N GLY A 139 -2.46 -1.86 5.90
CA GLY A 139 -2.70 -2.40 7.23
C GLY A 139 -3.79 -1.62 7.98
N ASP A 140 -3.60 -1.44 9.27
CA ASP A 140 -4.37 -0.64 10.21
C ASP A 140 -5.89 -0.94 10.30
N GLN A 141 -6.23 -2.23 10.22
CA GLN A 141 -7.62 -2.69 10.38
C GLN A 141 -7.70 -3.91 11.28
N SER A 142 -7.23 -3.77 12.50
CA SER A 142 -7.01 -4.86 13.46
C SER A 142 -8.22 -5.79 13.72
N ARG A 143 -9.41 -5.42 13.29
CA ARG A 143 -10.59 -6.31 13.35
C ARG A 143 -10.91 -6.98 12.02
N THR A 144 -10.27 -6.56 10.96
CA THR A 144 -10.44 -7.18 9.63
C THR A 144 -9.32 -8.14 9.30
N THR A 145 -8.14 -7.99 9.89
CA THR A 145 -6.92 -8.78 9.74
C THR A 145 -6.45 -9.02 8.31
N ALA A 146 -7.33 -9.46 7.42
CA ALA A 146 -7.06 -9.66 6.01
C ALA A 146 -8.28 -9.31 5.17
N MET A 147 -8.06 -8.67 4.04
CA MET A 147 -9.07 -8.36 3.04
C MET A 147 -8.38 -8.14 1.69
N ARG A 148 -9.06 -8.47 0.60
CA ARG A 148 -8.57 -8.22 -0.75
C ARG A 148 -9.68 -7.76 -1.67
N ILE A 149 -9.35 -6.84 -2.55
CA ILE A 149 -10.25 -6.37 -3.62
C ILE A 149 -9.41 -6.20 -4.88
N ALA A 150 -9.92 -6.68 -6.00
CA ALA A 150 -9.42 -6.33 -7.33
C ALA A 150 -10.39 -5.35 -7.99
N ALA A 151 -9.89 -4.22 -8.42
CA ALA A 151 -10.70 -3.21 -9.11
C ALA A 151 -10.04 -2.82 -10.44
N GLN A 152 -10.85 -2.67 -11.49
CA GLN A 152 -10.35 -2.26 -12.79
C GLN A 152 -10.07 -0.75 -12.80
N GLY A 153 -8.85 -0.39 -13.17
CA GLY A 153 -8.44 0.99 -13.37
C GLY A 153 -8.99 1.57 -14.69
N SER A 154 -8.90 2.89 -14.83
CA SER A 154 -9.32 3.60 -16.03
C SER A 154 -8.50 3.25 -17.28
N MET A 155 -7.33 2.67 -17.09
CA MET A 155 -6.44 2.21 -18.16
C MET A 155 -6.64 0.73 -18.51
N GLY A 156 -7.66 0.08 -17.96
CA GLY A 156 -8.01 -1.31 -18.22
C GLY A 156 -7.25 -2.36 -17.41
N ASN A 157 -6.21 -1.97 -16.67
CA ASN A 157 -5.50 -2.85 -15.75
C ASN A 157 -6.30 -3.13 -14.48
N PHE A 158 -6.04 -4.28 -13.86
CA PHE A 158 -6.54 -4.54 -12.49
C PHE A 158 -5.52 -4.08 -11.45
N VAL A 159 -6.02 -3.39 -10.43
CA VAL A 159 -5.26 -3.02 -9.23
C VAL A 159 -5.77 -3.88 -8.08
N HIS A 160 -4.87 -4.63 -7.46
CA HIS A 160 -5.16 -5.50 -6.32
C HIS A 160 -4.83 -4.75 -5.03
N SER A 161 -5.84 -4.35 -4.28
CA SER A 161 -5.70 -3.82 -2.93
C SER A 161 -5.71 -4.98 -1.94
N LEU A 162 -4.64 -5.10 -1.14
CA LEU A 162 -4.42 -6.21 -0.22
C LEU A 162 -4.15 -5.67 1.18
N LEU A 163 -5.13 -5.88 2.08
CA LEU A 163 -5.01 -5.56 3.50
C LEU A 163 -4.36 -6.73 4.24
N SER A 164 -3.42 -6.42 5.12
CA SER A 164 -2.80 -7.38 6.03
C SER A 164 -2.48 -6.70 7.36
N ASP A 165 -3.33 -6.91 8.37
CA ASP A 165 -3.14 -6.41 9.73
C ASP A 165 -3.46 -7.51 10.75
N TYR A 166 -2.44 -8.19 11.16
CA TYR A 166 -2.54 -9.30 12.11
C TYR A 166 -2.27 -8.89 13.56
N THR A 167 -2.30 -7.62 13.84
CA THR A 167 -2.34 -7.00 15.18
C THR A 167 -1.34 -7.59 16.16
N SER A 168 -0.05 -7.45 15.90
CA SER A 168 1.03 -7.89 16.81
C SER A 168 0.94 -9.36 17.24
N SER A 169 0.23 -10.20 16.48
CA SER A 169 0.00 -11.61 16.85
C SER A 169 0.95 -12.61 16.19
N GLY A 170 1.96 -12.12 15.44
CA GLY A 170 3.02 -12.92 14.86
C GLY A 170 2.90 -13.32 13.39
N PRO A 171 1.72 -13.32 12.73
CA PRO A 171 1.64 -13.62 11.30
C PRO A 171 2.39 -12.64 10.41
N LEU A 172 3.04 -13.19 9.41
CA LEU A 172 3.74 -12.50 8.34
C LEU A 172 3.14 -12.90 7.00
N ARG A 173 2.80 -11.94 6.15
CA ARG A 173 2.32 -12.20 4.79
C ARG A 173 3.46 -12.11 3.79
N LEU A 174 3.61 -13.15 2.97
CA LEU A 174 4.59 -13.27 1.91
C LEU A 174 3.89 -13.21 0.55
N TYR A 175 4.45 -12.43 -0.37
CA TYR A 175 3.99 -12.30 -1.75
C TYR A 175 5.07 -12.88 -2.67
N ARG A 176 4.83 -14.06 -3.22
CA ARG A 176 5.75 -14.72 -4.15
C ARG A 176 5.31 -14.46 -5.59
N PHE A 177 6.06 -13.65 -6.30
CA PHE A 177 5.89 -13.44 -7.73
C PHE A 177 6.49 -14.61 -8.48
N ILE A 178 5.70 -15.20 -9.40
CA ILE A 178 6.08 -16.38 -10.19
C ILE A 178 5.92 -16.03 -11.68
N PRO A 179 6.94 -15.41 -12.31
CA PRO A 179 6.84 -14.91 -13.68
C PRO A 179 6.47 -16.00 -14.69
N ALA A 180 7.03 -17.20 -14.54
CA ALA A 180 6.75 -18.33 -15.43
C ALA A 180 5.27 -18.78 -15.44
N GLU A 181 4.52 -18.48 -14.40
CA GLU A 181 3.11 -18.83 -14.26
C GLU A 181 2.18 -17.61 -14.43
N ASN A 182 2.73 -16.40 -14.54
CA ASN A 182 1.96 -15.15 -14.47
C ASN A 182 1.08 -15.05 -13.21
N LYS A 183 1.64 -15.45 -12.06
CA LYS A 183 0.91 -15.51 -10.78
C LYS A 183 1.69 -14.89 -9.64
N VAL A 184 0.95 -14.31 -8.70
CA VAL A 184 1.47 -13.94 -7.38
C VAL A 184 0.80 -14.84 -6.34
N ARG A 185 1.57 -15.70 -5.69
CA ARG A 185 1.12 -16.54 -4.60
C ARG A 185 1.24 -15.78 -3.28
N VAL A 186 0.16 -15.71 -2.54
CA VAL A 186 0.09 -15.08 -1.23
C VAL A 186 0.00 -16.13 -0.17
N ILE A 187 0.90 -16.06 0.80
CA ILE A 187 1.03 -17.02 1.91
C ILE A 187 1.10 -16.21 3.20
N THR A 188 0.26 -16.55 4.17
CA THR A 188 0.34 -16.00 5.52
C THR A 188 0.85 -17.05 6.48
N PHE A 189 1.96 -16.77 7.14
CA PHE A 189 2.65 -17.68 8.05
C PHE A 189 2.72 -17.07 9.45
N ASP A 190 2.26 -17.82 10.44
CA ASP A 190 2.39 -17.44 11.86
C ASP A 190 3.79 -17.81 12.34
N THR A 191 4.62 -16.80 12.57
CA THR A 191 6.02 -16.99 12.98
C THR A 191 6.14 -17.50 14.41
N THR A 192 5.13 -17.27 15.25
CA THR A 192 5.10 -17.71 16.64
C THR A 192 4.71 -19.20 16.71
N LYS A 193 3.66 -19.58 15.99
CA LYS A 193 3.17 -20.95 15.94
C LYS A 193 3.90 -21.82 14.92
N ARG A 194 4.69 -21.22 14.03
CA ARG A 194 5.44 -21.87 12.94
C ARG A 194 4.56 -22.70 11.99
N GLN A 195 3.41 -22.16 11.64
CA GLN A 195 2.44 -22.78 10.74
C GLN A 195 1.76 -21.76 9.84
N LEU A 196 1.08 -22.23 8.80
CA LEU A 196 0.22 -21.39 7.98
C LEU A 196 -0.97 -20.89 8.82
N VAL A 197 -1.36 -19.62 8.58
CA VAL A 197 -2.59 -19.09 9.14
C VAL A 197 -3.74 -19.60 8.29
N GLU A 198 -4.62 -20.41 8.87
CA GLU A 198 -5.83 -20.89 8.19
C GLU A 198 -7.06 -20.09 8.58
N THR A 199 -7.15 -19.68 9.83
CA THR A 199 -8.27 -18.90 10.36
C THR A 199 -7.81 -17.89 11.39
N MET A 200 -8.54 -16.78 11.48
CA MET A 200 -8.36 -15.75 12.51
C MET A 200 -9.73 -15.34 13.06
N SER A 201 -9.76 -14.77 14.27
CA SER A 201 -11.01 -14.43 14.98
C SER A 201 -11.99 -13.58 14.18
N TYR A 202 -11.51 -12.72 13.30
CA TYR A 202 -12.34 -11.81 12.50
C TYR A 202 -12.39 -12.16 11.02
N VAL A 203 -11.52 -13.06 10.56
CA VAL A 203 -11.47 -13.56 9.18
C VAL A 203 -11.25 -15.07 9.23
N ALA A 204 -12.36 -15.79 9.16
CA ALA A 204 -12.37 -17.23 9.30
C ALA A 204 -12.08 -17.97 7.97
N ASP A 205 -12.23 -17.30 6.83
CA ASP A 205 -12.01 -17.91 5.52
C ASP A 205 -10.50 -18.09 5.23
N PRO A 206 -10.01 -19.35 5.10
CA PRO A 206 -8.63 -19.63 4.72
C PRO A 206 -8.21 -18.96 3.39
N ALA A 207 -9.16 -18.75 2.48
CA ALA A 207 -8.89 -18.11 1.18
C ALA A 207 -8.49 -16.64 1.29
N GLU A 208 -8.74 -15.98 2.42
CA GLU A 208 -8.25 -14.64 2.68
C GLU A 208 -6.81 -14.62 3.23
N HIS A 209 -6.29 -15.78 3.65
CA HIS A 209 -4.93 -15.91 4.18
C HIS A 209 -3.98 -16.57 3.19
N GLN A 210 -4.49 -17.50 2.38
CA GLN A 210 -3.73 -18.25 1.37
C GLN A 210 -4.46 -18.14 0.04
N PHE A 211 -3.88 -17.47 -0.95
CA PHE A 211 -4.51 -17.32 -2.27
C PHE A 211 -3.48 -17.06 -3.38
N THR A 212 -3.96 -17.09 -4.60
CA THR A 212 -3.18 -16.74 -5.78
C THR A 212 -3.88 -15.65 -6.55
N VAL A 213 -3.10 -14.70 -7.05
CA VAL A 213 -3.55 -13.61 -7.91
C VAL A 213 -2.97 -13.84 -9.30
N ASP A 214 -3.81 -13.78 -10.34
CA ASP A 214 -3.34 -13.74 -11.71
C ASP A 214 -2.75 -12.36 -12.02
N TYR A 215 -1.50 -12.36 -12.46
CA TYR A 215 -0.78 -11.13 -12.78
C TYR A 215 0.18 -11.36 -13.94
N VAL A 216 -0.13 -10.79 -15.09
CA VAL A 216 0.69 -10.97 -16.31
C VAL A 216 2.08 -10.38 -16.12
N MET A 217 3.09 -11.21 -16.13
CA MET A 217 4.51 -10.87 -15.96
C MET A 217 5.37 -11.19 -17.19
N SER A 218 4.87 -12.01 -18.11
CA SER A 218 5.51 -12.21 -19.42
C SER A 218 5.58 -10.88 -20.18
N LYS A 219 6.70 -10.70 -20.90
CA LYS A 219 6.88 -9.58 -21.85
C LYS A 219 6.09 -9.83 -23.11
#